data_ac91691a38c23d1111be222a847b9275
#
_entry.id   ac91691a38c23d1111be222a847b9275
#
_cell.length_a   1.000
_cell.length_b   1.000
_cell.length_c   1.000
_cell.angle_alpha   90.00
_cell.angle_beta   90.00
_cell.angle_gamma   90.00
#
_symmetry.space_group_name_H-M   'P 1'
#
loop_
_entity.id
_entity.type
_entity.pdbx_description
1 polymer ?
#
loop_
_entity_poly.entity_id
_entity_poly.type
_entity_poly.pdbx_seq_one_letter_code
_entity_poly.pdbx_strand_id
1 'polypeptide(L)'
;AADRFPYFTGNDVASLATLTKVGRDILAKSTVAAVIEYLGLQETVNKAGNAVQRSGDKMTGELKIGTVNALRIFNDAFGLIFRRSEDFLHFIPTAEGQGENGDIGPLRPFAINLRTGAISVSHGAKIDGGLALGTDNALGGNSITLGDNDTGIKQGGDGVLLFYSNGQLAFGLQPASADFYKRVAYIHQGIIPDGSGAFADQLNNATAPFVQTQFAWNPTPGGLYVPIVKGLSIRNGQGYPGAVSFGYLLTEQYGFPVPCIHMRGDGGNDALWQFNPNDKSFISPGALIAGGVRYNTDGNIFGGCWGSNLNDYLNSSFIRNVRLGGRRSDTLYRGGLCEPGNGHVTTGLQIIGEVDGDDWMVSRPLQKYISGNWYNVEQA
;
A
#
# COMPACT_ATOMS: atom_id res chain seq x y z
N ALA A 1 14.12 -59.73 -94.35
CA ALA A 1 12.98 -58.83 -94.52
C ALA A 1 13.22 -57.51 -93.78
N ALA A 2 13.30 -56.44 -94.51
CA ALA A 2 13.42 -55.10 -93.91
C ALA A 2 12.22 -54.81 -92.99
N ASP A 3 12.46 -54.10 -91.92
CA ASP A 3 11.42 -53.64 -91.00
C ASP A 3 10.67 -54.76 -90.21
N ARG A 4 11.32 -55.90 -90.03
CA ARG A 4 10.80 -57.05 -89.30
C ARG A 4 11.68 -57.42 -88.11
N PHE A 5 11.05 -57.77 -86.97
CA PHE A 5 11.72 -58.26 -85.81
C PHE A 5 11.38 -59.74 -85.60
N PRO A 6 12.40 -60.62 -85.52
CA PRO A 6 12.14 -62.04 -85.23
C PRO A 6 11.71 -62.29 -83.83
N TYR A 7 10.71 -63.15 -83.66
CA TYR A 7 10.25 -63.62 -82.37
C TYR A 7 9.81 -65.10 -82.44
N PHE A 8 9.81 -65.78 -81.40
CA PHE A 8 9.39 -67.17 -81.33
C PHE A 8 7.90 -67.30 -80.99
N THR A 9 7.16 -68.08 -81.82
CA THR A 9 5.72 -68.37 -81.59
C THR A 9 5.47 -69.76 -80.94
N GLY A 10 6.51 -70.55 -80.79
CA GLY A 10 6.53 -71.86 -80.16
C GLY A 10 7.95 -72.40 -80.17
N ASN A 11 8.14 -73.70 -79.65
CA ASN A 11 9.46 -74.34 -79.67
C ASN A 11 9.96 -74.40 -81.12
N ASP A 12 11.17 -73.84 -81.37
CA ASP A 12 11.84 -73.82 -82.68
C ASP A 12 11.11 -73.19 -83.86
N VAL A 13 10.02 -72.44 -83.57
CA VAL A 13 9.24 -71.75 -84.64
C VAL A 13 9.45 -70.25 -84.49
N ALA A 14 10.23 -69.67 -85.43
CA ALA A 14 10.44 -68.22 -85.52
C ALA A 14 9.41 -67.58 -86.48
N SER A 15 8.89 -66.45 -86.08
CA SER A 15 8.03 -65.56 -86.91
C SER A 15 8.59 -64.15 -86.96
N LEU A 16 8.04 -63.32 -87.87
CA LEU A 16 8.49 -61.97 -88.06
C LEU A 16 7.33 -60.97 -87.73
N ALA A 17 7.50 -60.22 -86.73
CA ALA A 17 6.59 -59.07 -86.50
C ALA A 17 7.05 -57.82 -87.26
N THR A 18 6.10 -56.97 -87.58
CA THR A 18 6.44 -55.68 -88.22
C THR A 18 7.03 -54.77 -87.11
N LEU A 19 8.22 -54.31 -87.31
CA LEU A 19 8.86 -53.32 -86.45
C LEU A 19 8.60 -51.94 -87.04
N THR A 20 7.79 -51.17 -86.28
CA THR A 20 7.45 -49.79 -86.69
C THR A 20 8.70 -48.89 -86.64
N LYS A 21 8.64 -47.75 -87.26
CA LYS A 21 9.72 -46.77 -87.23
C LYS A 21 10.08 -46.42 -85.82
N VAL A 22 9.07 -46.16 -84.94
CA VAL A 22 9.26 -45.84 -83.54
C VAL A 22 9.98 -46.98 -82.79
N GLY A 23 9.58 -48.26 -83.03
CA GLY A 23 10.25 -49.40 -82.48
C GLY A 23 11.74 -49.50 -82.86
N ARG A 24 12.08 -49.28 -84.15
CA ARG A 24 13.47 -49.23 -84.56
C ARG A 24 14.27 -48.11 -83.94
N ASP A 25 13.67 -46.92 -83.88
CA ASP A 25 14.33 -45.76 -83.27
C ASP A 25 14.61 -45.96 -81.79
N ILE A 26 13.70 -46.61 -80.98
CA ILE A 26 13.92 -46.98 -79.62
C ILE A 26 15.05 -48.06 -79.51
N LEU A 27 14.98 -49.11 -80.29
CA LEU A 27 16.00 -50.21 -80.26
C LEU A 27 17.39 -49.72 -80.74
N ALA A 28 17.46 -48.65 -81.53
CA ALA A 28 18.72 -48.02 -81.91
C ALA A 28 19.34 -47.13 -80.87
N LYS A 29 18.66 -46.89 -79.77
CA LYS A 29 19.19 -46.09 -78.60
C LYS A 29 20.12 -46.95 -77.76
N SER A 30 21.29 -46.45 -77.46
CA SER A 30 22.31 -47.14 -76.68
C SER A 30 22.19 -46.93 -75.19
N THR A 31 21.35 -46.00 -74.69
CA THR A 31 21.19 -45.68 -73.34
C THR A 31 19.73 -45.39 -72.96
N VAL A 32 19.35 -45.60 -71.68
CA VAL A 32 18.04 -45.25 -71.15
C VAL A 32 17.77 -43.75 -71.30
N ALA A 33 18.76 -42.89 -71.08
CA ALA A 33 18.65 -41.44 -71.28
C ALA A 33 18.27 -41.10 -72.72
N ALA A 34 18.91 -41.74 -73.70
CA ALA A 34 18.58 -41.48 -75.13
C ALA A 34 17.17 -41.98 -75.52
N VAL A 35 16.65 -43.02 -74.85
CA VAL A 35 15.22 -43.43 -74.94
C VAL A 35 14.28 -42.44 -74.40
N ILE A 36 14.56 -41.93 -73.12
CA ILE A 36 13.76 -40.90 -72.44
C ILE A 36 13.68 -39.63 -73.31
N GLU A 37 14.84 -39.17 -73.89
CA GLU A 37 14.90 -38.01 -74.74
C GLU A 37 14.08 -38.22 -76.03
N TYR A 38 14.19 -39.38 -76.67
CA TYR A 38 13.42 -39.73 -77.87
C TYR A 38 11.91 -39.74 -77.61
N LEU A 39 11.50 -40.20 -76.44
CA LEU A 39 10.09 -40.22 -75.98
C LEU A 39 9.59 -38.84 -75.52
N GLY A 40 10.47 -37.83 -75.46
CA GLY A 40 10.13 -36.48 -74.98
C GLY A 40 9.81 -36.45 -73.51
N LEU A 41 10.30 -37.43 -72.72
CA LEU A 41 9.97 -37.54 -71.30
C LEU A 41 11.01 -36.90 -70.33
N GLN A 42 12.07 -36.25 -70.93
CA GLN A 42 13.14 -35.69 -70.07
C GLN A 42 12.63 -34.65 -69.09
N GLU A 43 11.71 -33.80 -69.49
CA GLU A 43 11.09 -32.78 -68.59
C GLU A 43 10.26 -33.45 -67.53
N THR A 44 9.52 -34.51 -67.82
CA THR A 44 8.72 -35.28 -66.88
C THR A 44 9.58 -35.97 -65.81
N VAL A 45 10.71 -36.58 -66.22
CA VAL A 45 11.69 -37.21 -65.33
C VAL A 45 12.30 -36.14 -64.41
N ASN A 46 12.68 -35.00 -64.98
CA ASN A 46 13.20 -33.90 -64.14
C ASN A 46 12.18 -33.34 -63.15
N LYS A 47 10.92 -33.19 -63.56
CA LYS A 47 9.83 -32.79 -62.69
C LYS A 47 9.58 -33.81 -61.58
N ALA A 48 9.61 -35.10 -61.87
CA ALA A 48 9.46 -36.18 -60.91
C ALA A 48 10.62 -36.23 -59.91
N GLY A 49 11.86 -36.00 -60.38
CA GLY A 49 13.05 -35.93 -59.52
C GLY A 49 13.07 -34.70 -58.56
N ASN A 50 12.36 -33.65 -58.96
CA ASN A 50 12.23 -32.44 -58.14
C ASN A 50 10.89 -32.35 -57.36
N ALA A 51 10.08 -33.38 -57.41
CA ALA A 51 8.83 -33.42 -56.64
C ALA A 51 9.10 -33.70 -55.15
N VAL A 52 8.38 -32.97 -54.25
CA VAL A 52 8.47 -33.19 -52.82
C VAL A 52 8.00 -34.60 -52.44
N GLN A 53 8.87 -35.35 -51.75
CA GLN A 53 8.62 -36.72 -51.38
C GLN A 53 7.57 -36.82 -50.27
N ARG A 54 6.67 -37.79 -50.28
CA ARG A 54 5.65 -38.03 -49.25
C ARG A 54 6.23 -38.40 -47.88
N SER A 55 7.42 -38.95 -47.84
CA SER A 55 8.17 -39.31 -46.64
C SER A 55 8.90 -38.12 -46.01
N GLY A 56 8.84 -36.95 -46.62
CA GLY A 56 9.53 -35.73 -46.24
C GLY A 56 10.65 -35.35 -47.20
N ASP A 57 10.83 -34.06 -47.42
CA ASP A 57 11.87 -33.50 -48.28
C ASP A 57 12.16 -32.05 -47.90
N LYS A 58 13.30 -31.54 -48.35
CA LYS A 58 13.71 -30.14 -48.17
C LYS A 58 13.35 -29.31 -49.38
N MET A 59 12.43 -28.36 -49.20
CA MET A 59 12.20 -27.31 -50.18
C MET A 59 13.22 -26.19 -49.99
N THR A 60 13.91 -25.81 -51.08
CA THR A 60 14.89 -24.71 -51.07
C THR A 60 14.36 -23.44 -51.68
N GLY A 61 13.11 -23.43 -52.15
CA GLY A 61 12.41 -22.29 -52.72
C GLY A 61 11.13 -21.97 -51.99
N GLU A 62 10.49 -20.86 -52.36
CA GLU A 62 9.21 -20.39 -51.83
C GLU A 62 8.07 -21.37 -52.18
N LEU A 63 7.25 -21.77 -51.22
CA LEU A 63 6.00 -22.48 -51.47
C LEU A 63 4.84 -21.48 -51.58
N LYS A 64 4.33 -21.29 -52.78
CA LYS A 64 3.17 -20.42 -53.07
C LYS A 64 1.90 -21.26 -53.10
N ILE A 65 1.00 -20.96 -52.14
CA ILE A 65 -0.28 -21.64 -52.05
C ILE A 65 -1.39 -20.63 -52.28
N GLY A 66 -2.07 -20.70 -53.42
CA GLY A 66 -3.09 -19.75 -53.86
C GLY A 66 -4.53 -20.12 -53.48
N THR A 67 -4.73 -20.99 -52.49
CA THR A 67 -6.06 -21.42 -52.03
C THR A 67 -6.41 -20.81 -50.68
N VAL A 68 -7.71 -20.76 -50.37
CA VAL A 68 -8.25 -20.23 -49.12
C VAL A 68 -7.80 -21.05 -47.91
N ASN A 69 -7.92 -22.39 -47.96
CA ASN A 69 -7.44 -23.32 -46.94
C ASN A 69 -6.08 -23.86 -47.38
N ALA A 70 -5.03 -23.15 -47.06
CA ALA A 70 -3.72 -23.35 -47.69
C ALA A 70 -2.96 -24.57 -47.18
N LEU A 71 -2.95 -24.79 -45.88
CA LEU A 71 -2.22 -25.87 -45.22
C LEU A 71 -3.10 -26.46 -44.10
N ARG A 72 -3.03 -27.79 -43.94
CA ARG A 72 -3.66 -28.52 -42.86
C ARG A 72 -2.65 -29.42 -42.20
N ILE A 73 -2.52 -29.31 -40.90
CA ILE A 73 -1.80 -30.22 -40.03
C ILE A 73 -2.86 -30.98 -39.21
N PHE A 74 -2.86 -32.31 -39.29
CA PHE A 74 -3.95 -33.07 -38.72
C PHE A 74 -3.52 -34.40 -38.12
N ASN A 75 -4.39 -34.92 -37.22
CA ASN A 75 -4.45 -36.31 -36.83
C ASN A 75 -5.94 -36.76 -36.86
N ASP A 76 -6.24 -37.96 -36.35
CA ASP A 76 -7.61 -38.47 -36.39
C ASP A 76 -8.61 -37.60 -35.63
N ALA A 77 -8.17 -36.96 -34.53
CA ALA A 77 -9.00 -36.15 -33.68
C ALA A 77 -9.23 -34.74 -34.24
N PHE A 78 -8.17 -34.02 -34.64
CA PHE A 78 -8.25 -32.63 -35.05
C PHE A 78 -7.35 -32.32 -36.28
N GLY A 79 -7.80 -31.37 -37.06
CA GLY A 79 -6.95 -30.68 -38.06
C GLY A 79 -6.84 -29.21 -37.69
N LEU A 80 -5.64 -28.65 -37.83
CA LEU A 80 -5.41 -27.20 -37.80
C LEU A 80 -5.27 -26.69 -39.24
N ILE A 81 -6.19 -25.82 -39.64
CA ILE A 81 -6.24 -25.23 -40.99
C ILE A 81 -5.67 -23.84 -40.98
N PHE A 82 -4.67 -23.59 -41.81
CA PHE A 82 -4.18 -22.24 -42.15
C PHE A 82 -5.07 -21.68 -43.25
N ARG A 83 -5.94 -20.75 -42.86
CA ARG A 83 -6.96 -20.19 -43.75
C ARG A 83 -6.74 -18.70 -43.97
N ARG A 84 -6.57 -18.32 -45.22
CA ARG A 84 -6.60 -16.92 -45.66
C ARG A 84 -8.03 -16.57 -46.03
N SER A 85 -8.65 -15.63 -45.31
CA SER A 85 -10.01 -15.21 -45.56
C SER A 85 -10.14 -13.72 -45.25
N GLU A 86 -10.74 -12.97 -46.16
CA GLU A 86 -10.89 -11.52 -46.05
C GLU A 86 -9.54 -10.83 -45.82
N ASP A 87 -9.39 -10.03 -44.77
CA ASP A 87 -8.14 -9.35 -44.42
C ASP A 87 -7.27 -10.15 -43.45
N PHE A 88 -7.59 -11.44 -43.18
CA PHE A 88 -6.93 -12.21 -42.13
C PHE A 88 -6.29 -13.52 -42.64
N LEU A 89 -5.18 -13.91 -41.99
CA LEU A 89 -4.69 -15.27 -41.91
C LEU A 89 -5.11 -15.86 -40.55
N HIS A 90 -5.95 -16.90 -40.64
CA HIS A 90 -6.48 -17.59 -39.44
C HIS A 90 -5.83 -18.95 -39.26
N PHE A 91 -5.68 -19.37 -37.99
CA PHE A 91 -5.42 -20.75 -37.57
C PHE A 91 -6.73 -21.31 -36.97
N ILE A 92 -7.37 -22.22 -37.71
CA ILE A 92 -8.72 -22.69 -37.38
C ILE A 92 -8.67 -24.21 -37.15
N PRO A 93 -9.02 -24.69 -35.91
CA PRO A 93 -9.20 -26.11 -35.73
C PRO A 93 -10.51 -26.62 -36.37
N THR A 94 -10.50 -27.87 -36.82
CA THR A 94 -11.71 -28.60 -37.22
C THR A 94 -12.56 -28.95 -35.97
N ALA A 95 -13.75 -29.46 -36.19
CA ALA A 95 -14.47 -30.17 -35.11
C ALA A 95 -13.73 -31.44 -34.73
N GLU A 96 -13.97 -31.93 -33.51
CA GLU A 96 -13.41 -33.20 -32.99
C GLU A 96 -13.83 -34.38 -33.87
N GLY A 97 -12.93 -35.31 -34.11
CA GLY A 97 -13.12 -36.47 -34.97
C GLY A 97 -13.12 -36.17 -36.46
N GLN A 98 -12.78 -34.92 -36.88
CA GLN A 98 -12.78 -34.50 -38.28
C GLN A 98 -11.42 -33.99 -38.74
N GLY A 99 -10.34 -34.59 -38.31
CA GLY A 99 -9.00 -34.08 -38.52
C GLY A 99 -8.60 -33.90 -39.99
N GLU A 100 -8.67 -34.97 -40.80
CA GLU A 100 -8.17 -34.96 -42.20
C GLU A 100 -9.07 -34.16 -43.15
N ASN A 101 -10.37 -34.46 -43.14
CA ASN A 101 -11.29 -33.98 -44.17
C ASN A 101 -12.39 -33.03 -43.65
N GLY A 102 -12.37 -32.71 -42.33
CA GLY A 102 -13.36 -31.85 -41.72
C GLY A 102 -13.31 -30.40 -42.24
N ASP A 103 -14.44 -29.73 -42.15
CA ASP A 103 -14.54 -28.32 -42.46
C ASP A 103 -13.96 -27.45 -41.33
N ILE A 104 -13.91 -26.14 -41.57
CA ILE A 104 -13.49 -25.17 -40.55
C ILE A 104 -14.44 -25.26 -39.33
N GLY A 105 -13.88 -25.47 -38.15
CA GLY A 105 -14.62 -25.44 -36.89
C GLY A 105 -15.08 -24.02 -36.50
N PRO A 106 -15.82 -23.86 -35.42
CA PRO A 106 -16.37 -22.58 -34.97
C PRO A 106 -15.32 -21.65 -34.32
N LEU A 107 -14.21 -22.20 -33.84
CA LEU A 107 -13.21 -21.44 -33.10
C LEU A 107 -12.26 -20.65 -34.03
N ARG A 108 -11.89 -19.46 -33.56
CA ARG A 108 -10.90 -18.58 -34.23
C ARG A 108 -9.83 -18.18 -33.20
N PRO A 109 -9.04 -19.15 -32.70
CA PRO A 109 -8.16 -18.91 -31.57
C PRO A 109 -7.03 -17.92 -31.87
N PHE A 110 -6.54 -17.90 -33.11
CA PHE A 110 -5.43 -17.03 -33.49
C PHE A 110 -5.63 -16.51 -34.92
N ALA A 111 -5.38 -15.22 -35.12
CA ALA A 111 -5.41 -14.61 -36.45
C ALA A 111 -4.42 -13.44 -36.53
N ILE A 112 -3.92 -13.19 -37.74
CA ILE A 112 -3.12 -12.02 -38.10
C ILE A 112 -3.93 -11.19 -39.11
N ASN A 113 -4.15 -9.93 -38.81
CA ASN A 113 -4.72 -8.98 -39.76
C ASN A 113 -3.65 -8.58 -40.79
N LEU A 114 -3.83 -8.95 -42.05
CA LEU A 114 -2.84 -8.73 -43.10
C LEU A 114 -2.71 -7.26 -43.53
N ARG A 115 -3.67 -6.41 -43.17
CA ARG A 115 -3.64 -4.99 -43.47
C ARG A 115 -2.90 -4.19 -42.41
N THR A 116 -3.07 -4.55 -41.15
CA THR A 116 -2.53 -3.79 -40.01
C THR A 116 -1.37 -4.48 -39.28
N GLY A 117 -1.18 -5.79 -39.50
CA GLY A 117 -0.23 -6.63 -38.76
C GLY A 117 -0.70 -7.02 -37.35
N ALA A 118 -1.87 -6.58 -36.94
CA ALA A 118 -2.38 -6.89 -35.59
C ALA A 118 -2.66 -8.38 -35.42
N ILE A 119 -2.31 -8.90 -34.22
CA ILE A 119 -2.60 -10.27 -33.80
C ILE A 119 -3.87 -10.29 -32.97
N SER A 120 -4.75 -11.26 -33.26
CA SER A 120 -5.95 -11.54 -32.44
C SER A 120 -5.81 -12.90 -31.77
N VAL A 121 -6.00 -12.95 -30.44
CA VAL A 121 -6.06 -14.18 -29.63
C VAL A 121 -7.41 -14.17 -28.90
N SER A 122 -8.35 -15.01 -29.39
CA SER A 122 -9.76 -14.89 -28.96
C SER A 122 -10.17 -15.87 -27.85
N HIS A 123 -9.36 -16.86 -27.55
CA HIS A 123 -9.72 -17.95 -26.60
C HIS A 123 -8.72 -18.08 -25.44
N GLY A 124 -8.04 -16.96 -25.12
CA GLY A 124 -7.02 -16.90 -24.06
C GLY A 124 -5.62 -17.27 -24.55
N ALA A 125 -4.63 -16.82 -23.80
CA ALA A 125 -3.23 -17.14 -24.02
C ALA A 125 -2.56 -17.44 -22.67
N LYS A 126 -1.75 -18.49 -22.62
CA LYS A 126 -0.83 -18.76 -21.52
C LYS A 126 0.56 -18.30 -21.97
N ILE A 127 1.14 -17.33 -21.27
CA ILE A 127 2.45 -16.76 -21.59
C ILE A 127 3.38 -17.02 -20.40
N ASP A 128 4.22 -18.07 -20.51
CA ASP A 128 5.05 -18.52 -19.39
C ASP A 128 6.20 -17.57 -19.04
N GLY A 129 6.70 -16.79 -19.99
CA GLY A 129 7.79 -15.83 -19.81
C GLY A 129 7.37 -14.45 -19.30
N GLY A 130 6.07 -14.23 -19.04
CA GLY A 130 5.51 -12.90 -18.82
C GLY A 130 5.23 -12.15 -20.12
N LEU A 131 4.57 -11.00 -20.01
CA LEU A 131 4.20 -10.13 -21.12
C LEU A 131 4.99 -8.83 -21.06
N ALA A 132 5.60 -8.44 -22.17
CA ALA A 132 6.23 -7.14 -22.32
C ALA A 132 5.50 -6.32 -23.38
N LEU A 133 5.16 -5.09 -23.08
CA LEU A 133 4.47 -4.16 -23.98
C LEU A 133 5.45 -3.06 -24.43
N GLY A 134 6.00 -3.22 -25.62
CA GLY A 134 6.93 -2.28 -26.23
C GLY A 134 8.38 -2.34 -25.71
N THR A 135 8.75 -3.37 -24.97
CA THR A 135 10.08 -3.54 -24.37
C THR A 135 10.36 -5.00 -24.03
N ASP A 136 11.56 -5.33 -23.55
CA ASP A 136 11.88 -6.61 -22.94
C ASP A 136 11.33 -6.69 -21.51
N ASN A 137 11.14 -7.92 -20.98
CA ASN A 137 10.62 -8.14 -19.64
C ASN A 137 11.73 -8.53 -18.65
N ALA A 138 12.30 -7.57 -17.95
CA ALA A 138 13.29 -7.80 -16.90
C ALA A 138 12.68 -8.23 -15.54
N LEU A 139 11.38 -8.06 -15.32
CA LEU A 139 10.69 -8.57 -14.14
C LEU A 139 10.53 -10.08 -14.15
N GLY A 140 10.68 -10.71 -15.32
CA GLY A 140 10.62 -12.17 -15.51
C GLY A 140 9.21 -12.72 -15.59
N GLY A 141 9.05 -14.04 -15.43
CA GLY A 141 7.76 -14.74 -15.50
C GLY A 141 6.73 -14.22 -14.51
N ASN A 142 5.46 -14.47 -14.79
CA ASN A 142 4.30 -14.02 -14.03
C ASN A 142 4.19 -12.50 -13.89
N SER A 143 4.64 -11.75 -14.90
CA SER A 143 4.63 -10.28 -14.88
C SER A 143 4.20 -9.66 -16.21
N ILE A 144 3.82 -8.40 -16.14
CA ILE A 144 3.55 -7.53 -17.28
C ILE A 144 4.41 -6.27 -17.13
N THR A 145 5.30 -6.00 -18.08
CA THR A 145 6.07 -4.75 -18.17
C THR A 145 5.43 -3.76 -19.12
N LEU A 146 5.54 -2.48 -18.83
CA LEU A 146 4.82 -1.39 -19.51
C LEU A 146 5.80 -0.28 -19.91
N GLY A 147 6.19 -0.25 -21.17
CA GLY A 147 7.00 0.83 -21.75
C GLY A 147 8.50 0.72 -21.51
N ASP A 148 8.94 0.43 -20.29
CA ASP A 148 10.30 0.04 -19.96
C ASP A 148 10.36 -1.40 -19.41
N ASN A 149 11.55 -1.97 -19.28
CA ASN A 149 11.71 -3.40 -19.02
C ASN A 149 11.55 -3.80 -17.54
N ASP A 150 11.44 -2.85 -16.61
CA ASP A 150 11.43 -3.10 -15.17
C ASP A 150 10.35 -2.32 -14.40
N THR A 151 9.46 -1.64 -15.15
CA THR A 151 8.23 -1.03 -14.61
C THR A 151 7.02 -1.87 -15.00
N GLY A 152 6.21 -2.27 -14.03
CA GLY A 152 5.06 -3.13 -14.32
C GLY A 152 4.44 -3.81 -13.11
N ILE A 153 3.73 -4.91 -13.38
CA ILE A 153 2.99 -5.69 -12.39
C ILE A 153 3.52 -7.13 -12.39
N LYS A 154 3.71 -7.70 -11.21
CA LYS A 154 4.21 -9.06 -11.02
C LYS A 154 3.46 -9.82 -9.94
N GLN A 155 3.16 -11.09 -10.16
CA GLN A 155 2.74 -11.98 -9.09
C GLN A 155 3.93 -12.35 -8.21
N GLY A 156 3.88 -12.01 -6.92
CA GLY A 156 4.93 -12.32 -5.94
C GLY A 156 4.77 -13.67 -5.24
N GLY A 157 3.59 -14.29 -5.38
CA GLY A 157 3.20 -15.55 -4.76
C GLY A 157 1.70 -15.74 -4.81
N ASP A 158 1.16 -16.80 -4.19
CA ASP A 158 -0.29 -17.00 -4.11
C ASP A 158 -0.96 -15.85 -3.36
N GLY A 159 -1.95 -15.21 -4.00
CA GLY A 159 -2.65 -14.03 -3.47
C GLY A 159 -1.83 -12.73 -3.40
N VAL A 160 -0.60 -12.68 -3.94
CA VAL A 160 0.29 -11.51 -3.86
C VAL A 160 0.47 -10.86 -5.23
N LEU A 161 0.06 -9.59 -5.35
CA LEU A 161 0.25 -8.77 -6.55
C LEU A 161 1.15 -7.59 -6.25
N LEU A 162 2.26 -7.47 -6.97
CA LEU A 162 3.33 -6.49 -6.75
C LEU A 162 3.41 -5.51 -7.92
N PHE A 163 3.59 -4.24 -7.61
CA PHE A 163 3.77 -3.16 -8.57
C PHE A 163 5.20 -2.61 -8.47
N TYR A 164 5.89 -2.64 -9.59
CA TYR A 164 7.28 -2.18 -9.71
C TYR A 164 7.36 -0.87 -10.49
N SER A 165 8.32 -0.04 -10.14
CA SER A 165 8.71 1.16 -10.89
C SER A 165 10.23 1.26 -10.88
N ASN A 166 10.85 1.24 -12.07
CA ASN A 166 12.31 1.26 -12.27
C ASN A 166 13.00 0.18 -11.41
N GLY A 167 12.57 -1.07 -11.54
CA GLY A 167 13.08 -2.25 -10.83
C GLY A 167 12.81 -2.29 -9.33
N GLN A 168 12.19 -1.25 -8.76
CA GLN A 168 11.93 -1.15 -7.33
C GLN A 168 10.48 -1.42 -6.99
N LEU A 169 10.24 -2.24 -5.98
CA LEU A 169 8.90 -2.49 -5.46
C LEU A 169 8.31 -1.18 -4.89
N ALA A 170 7.15 -0.78 -5.40
CA ALA A 170 6.46 0.45 -5.05
C ALA A 170 5.21 0.21 -4.21
N PHE A 171 4.42 -0.82 -4.56
CA PHE A 171 3.16 -1.14 -3.93
C PHE A 171 2.90 -2.64 -4.03
N GLY A 172 2.27 -3.22 -3.02
CA GLY A 172 1.89 -4.63 -3.00
C GLY A 172 0.48 -4.82 -2.44
N LEU A 173 -0.30 -5.70 -3.09
CA LEU A 173 -1.53 -6.24 -2.54
C LEU A 173 -1.24 -7.62 -1.99
N GLN A 174 -1.55 -7.85 -0.73
CA GLN A 174 -1.42 -9.11 -0.02
C GLN A 174 -2.76 -9.51 0.59
N PRO A 175 -2.99 -10.77 1.01
CA PRO A 175 -4.27 -11.21 1.56
C PRO A 175 -4.77 -10.40 2.76
N ALA A 176 -3.86 -9.83 3.56
CA ALA A 176 -4.17 -9.10 4.78
C ALA A 176 -3.89 -7.59 4.71
N SER A 177 -3.23 -7.10 3.66
CA SER A 177 -2.79 -5.70 3.61
C SER A 177 -2.60 -5.18 2.19
N ALA A 178 -2.60 -3.86 2.06
CA ALA A 178 -2.10 -3.11 0.92
C ALA A 178 -0.87 -2.33 1.38
N ASP A 179 0.31 -2.76 0.91
CA ASP A 179 1.59 -2.27 1.43
C ASP A 179 2.21 -1.25 0.47
N PHE A 180 2.55 -0.09 1.00
CA PHE A 180 3.26 0.95 0.28
C PHE A 180 4.74 0.95 0.67
N TYR A 181 5.62 0.62 -0.27
CA TYR A 181 7.08 0.61 -0.09
C TYR A 181 7.72 1.95 -0.44
N LYS A 182 6.92 2.88 -0.97
CA LYS A 182 7.30 4.28 -1.25
C LYS A 182 6.45 5.21 -0.41
N ARG A 183 6.89 6.46 -0.29
CA ARG A 183 6.12 7.51 0.38
C ARG A 183 4.75 7.68 -0.29
N VAL A 184 3.69 7.61 0.50
CA VAL A 184 2.34 7.96 0.04
C VAL A 184 2.20 9.48 0.06
N ALA A 185 1.88 10.07 -1.09
CA ALA A 185 1.58 11.49 -1.23
C ALA A 185 0.17 11.63 -1.78
N TYR A 186 -0.68 12.34 -1.05
CA TYR A 186 -1.98 12.74 -1.55
C TYR A 186 -1.82 14.03 -2.35
N ILE A 187 -2.09 13.96 -3.66
CA ILE A 187 -2.04 15.11 -4.56
C ILE A 187 -3.46 15.43 -4.98
N HIS A 188 -3.96 16.55 -4.48
CA HIS A 188 -5.29 17.04 -4.80
C HIS A 188 -5.23 17.94 -6.04
N GLN A 189 -6.14 17.75 -6.99
CA GLN A 189 -6.20 18.55 -8.23
C GLN A 189 -7.37 19.54 -8.28
N GLY A 190 -8.27 19.52 -7.31
CA GLY A 190 -9.39 20.44 -7.19
C GLY A 190 -9.01 21.73 -6.46
N ILE A 191 -10.02 22.58 -6.23
CA ILE A 191 -9.85 23.86 -5.50
C ILE A 191 -9.73 23.61 -4.00
N ILE A 192 -10.46 22.62 -3.47
CA ILE A 192 -10.44 22.21 -2.06
C ILE A 192 -10.30 20.70 -1.96
N PRO A 193 -9.64 20.16 -0.92
CA PRO A 193 -9.52 18.72 -0.70
C PRO A 193 -10.87 18.03 -0.50
N ASP A 194 -10.94 16.75 -0.89
CA ASP A 194 -12.11 15.91 -0.65
C ASP A 194 -12.43 15.83 0.85
N GLY A 195 -13.71 15.87 1.17
CA GLY A 195 -14.18 15.88 2.56
C GLY A 195 -14.22 17.25 3.20
N SER A 196 -13.70 18.28 2.53
CA SER A 196 -13.82 19.67 3.01
C SER A 196 -15.26 20.15 2.96
N GLY A 197 -15.64 21.00 3.92
CA GLY A 197 -16.98 21.55 4.01
C GLY A 197 -17.28 22.16 5.37
N ALA A 198 -18.52 22.59 5.59
CA ALA A 198 -18.97 23.12 6.88
C ALA A 198 -18.91 22.03 7.97
N PHE A 199 -18.69 22.43 9.22
CA PHE A 199 -18.67 21.49 10.35
C PHE A 199 -19.98 20.71 10.50
N ALA A 200 -21.11 21.33 10.19
CA ALA A 200 -22.42 20.70 10.28
C ALA A 200 -22.58 19.52 9.30
N ASP A 201 -21.84 19.52 8.19
CA ASP A 201 -21.95 18.52 7.14
C ASP A 201 -21.04 17.29 7.39
N GLN A 202 -20.07 17.41 8.31
CA GLN A 202 -19.02 16.41 8.48
C GLN A 202 -19.54 15.04 8.96
N LEU A 203 -20.64 15.01 9.69
CA LEU A 203 -21.24 13.75 10.14
C LEU A 203 -21.74 12.88 8.98
N ASN A 204 -22.20 13.50 7.91
CA ASN A 204 -22.77 12.86 6.73
C ASN A 204 -21.81 12.84 5.54
N ASN A 205 -20.62 13.38 5.69
CA ASN A 205 -19.58 13.40 4.65
C ASN A 205 -18.58 12.25 4.89
N ALA A 206 -18.73 11.19 4.10
CA ALA A 206 -17.86 10.00 4.18
C ALA A 206 -16.59 10.11 3.32
N THR A 207 -16.22 11.32 2.87
CA THR A 207 -15.05 11.54 2.03
C THR A 207 -13.94 12.26 2.81
N ALA A 208 -12.73 11.80 2.64
CA ALA A 208 -11.47 12.42 3.12
C ALA A 208 -10.29 11.69 2.46
N PRO A 209 -9.07 12.26 2.48
CA PRO A 209 -7.87 11.53 2.03
C PRO A 209 -7.65 10.19 2.74
N PHE A 210 -8.02 10.14 4.03
CA PHE A 210 -8.03 8.91 4.83
C PHE A 210 -9.35 8.88 5.60
N VAL A 211 -10.18 7.92 5.30
CA VAL A 211 -11.48 7.74 5.97
C VAL A 211 -11.58 6.31 6.52
N GLN A 212 -11.99 6.21 7.76
CA GLN A 212 -12.41 4.95 8.36
C GLN A 212 -13.91 4.79 8.16
N THR A 213 -14.34 3.68 7.55
CA THR A 213 -15.75 3.43 7.30
C THR A 213 -16.54 3.30 8.60
N GLN A 214 -17.80 3.71 8.55
CA GLN A 214 -18.75 3.61 9.66
C GLN A 214 -18.92 2.15 10.10
N PHE A 215 -18.93 1.93 11.42
CA PHE A 215 -19.26 0.64 12.02
C PHE A 215 -20.20 0.83 13.20
N ALA A 216 -21.02 -0.18 13.47
CA ALA A 216 -21.91 -0.23 14.63
C ALA A 216 -21.18 -0.89 15.81
N TRP A 217 -21.31 -0.30 17.00
CA TRP A 217 -20.75 -0.84 18.23
C TRP A 217 -21.73 -0.66 19.38
N ASN A 218 -21.90 -1.70 20.18
CA ASN A 218 -22.67 -1.63 21.42
C ASN A 218 -21.73 -1.43 22.62
N PRO A 219 -22.02 -0.49 23.54
CA PRO A 219 -21.18 -0.26 24.72
C PRO A 219 -20.94 -1.54 25.52
N THR A 220 -19.69 -1.77 25.87
CA THR A 220 -19.24 -2.91 26.69
C THR A 220 -18.38 -2.40 27.86
N PRO A 221 -18.28 -3.15 28.96
CA PRO A 221 -17.38 -2.78 30.06
C PRO A 221 -15.95 -2.52 29.58
N GLY A 222 -15.35 -1.42 30.01
CA GLY A 222 -14.01 -0.98 29.60
C GLY A 222 -13.95 -0.16 28.32
N GLY A 223 -15.06 -0.06 27.57
CA GLY A 223 -15.10 0.71 26.34
C GLY A 223 -14.29 0.09 25.19
N LEU A 224 -14.16 0.83 24.09
CA LEU A 224 -13.37 0.42 22.90
C LEU A 224 -12.53 1.60 22.38
N TYR A 225 -11.22 1.43 22.34
CA TYR A 225 -10.34 2.40 21.67
C TYR A 225 -10.20 2.08 20.19
N VAL A 226 -10.44 3.06 19.33
CA VAL A 226 -10.37 2.95 17.88
C VAL A 226 -9.25 3.85 17.35
N PRO A 227 -8.10 3.30 16.96
CA PRO A 227 -7.02 4.10 16.37
C PRO A 227 -7.34 4.47 14.92
N ILE A 228 -7.12 5.73 14.54
CA ILE A 228 -7.17 6.22 13.15
C ILE A 228 -5.78 6.13 12.53
N VAL A 229 -4.75 6.59 13.27
CA VAL A 229 -3.35 6.49 12.86
C VAL A 229 -2.56 5.91 14.02
N LYS A 230 -1.66 4.95 13.74
CA LYS A 230 -0.87 4.27 14.77
C LYS A 230 0.56 4.03 14.30
N GLY A 231 1.52 4.37 15.16
CA GLY A 231 2.92 4.03 15.03
C GLY A 231 3.34 3.05 16.11
N LEU A 232 4.13 2.05 15.73
CA LEU A 232 4.79 1.13 16.65
C LEU A 232 6.30 1.25 16.48
N SER A 233 7.03 1.15 17.59
CA SER A 233 8.49 1.16 17.58
C SER A 233 9.05 0.04 18.44
N ILE A 234 10.10 -0.59 17.93
CA ILE A 234 10.95 -1.52 18.68
C ILE A 234 12.35 -0.93 18.65
N ARG A 235 13.02 -0.93 19.80
CA ARG A 235 14.37 -0.40 19.91
C ARG A 235 15.37 -1.55 20.05
N ASN A 236 16.36 -1.59 19.18
CA ASN A 236 17.45 -2.54 19.31
C ASN A 236 18.48 -2.01 20.34
N GLY A 237 18.78 -2.82 21.34
CA GLY A 237 19.69 -2.45 22.43
C GLY A 237 19.00 -1.75 23.58
N GLN A 238 19.37 -0.51 23.91
CA GLN A 238 18.79 0.25 25.02
C GLN A 238 17.54 1.01 24.62
N GLY A 239 16.53 0.99 25.48
CA GLY A 239 15.25 1.68 25.34
C GLY A 239 14.08 0.72 25.35
N TYR A 240 12.88 1.28 25.30
CA TYR A 240 11.63 0.53 25.46
C TYR A 240 10.82 0.58 24.17
N PRO A 241 10.18 -0.53 23.77
CA PRO A 241 9.18 -0.51 22.72
C PRO A 241 7.96 0.30 23.13
N GLY A 242 7.27 0.86 22.14
CA GLY A 242 6.07 1.64 22.40
C GLY A 242 5.18 1.78 21.19
N ALA A 243 3.92 2.07 21.47
CA ALA A 243 2.91 2.41 20.48
C ALA A 243 2.40 3.83 20.74
N VAL A 244 2.26 4.62 19.67
CA VAL A 244 1.64 5.95 19.72
C VAL A 244 0.54 5.98 18.67
N SER A 245 -0.64 6.49 19.04
CA SER A 245 -1.77 6.56 18.12
C SER A 245 -2.63 7.80 18.38
N PHE A 246 -3.24 8.29 17.30
CA PHE A 246 -4.38 9.20 17.36
C PHE A 246 -5.64 8.40 17.02
N GLY A 247 -6.70 8.61 17.79
CA GLY A 247 -7.94 7.88 17.61
C GLY A 247 -9.05 8.43 18.50
N TYR A 248 -10.01 7.59 18.81
CA TYR A 248 -11.09 7.93 19.72
C TYR A 248 -11.48 6.74 20.60
N LEU A 249 -11.95 7.06 21.79
CA LEU A 249 -12.47 6.11 22.75
C LEU A 249 -14.01 6.10 22.68
N LEU A 250 -14.58 4.95 22.41
CA LEU A 250 -15.99 4.67 22.64
C LEU A 250 -16.14 4.19 24.09
N THR A 251 -16.77 5.00 24.91
CA THR A 251 -16.89 4.71 26.34
C THR A 251 -17.90 3.59 26.60
N GLU A 252 -17.83 2.94 27.75
CA GLU A 252 -18.80 1.92 28.18
C GLU A 252 -20.22 2.46 28.35
N GLN A 253 -20.38 3.78 28.40
CA GLN A 253 -21.67 4.46 28.45
C GLN A 253 -22.05 5.01 27.08
N TYR A 254 -23.33 5.14 26.81
CA TYR A 254 -23.83 5.83 25.63
C TYR A 254 -23.45 7.31 25.67
N GLY A 255 -22.58 7.71 24.78
CA GLY A 255 -22.07 9.07 24.70
C GLY A 255 -21.34 9.33 23.38
N PHE A 256 -20.84 10.53 23.22
CA PHE A 256 -20.03 10.88 22.04
C PHE A 256 -18.67 10.19 22.09
N PRO A 257 -18.11 9.81 20.92
CA PRO A 257 -16.72 9.37 20.83
C PRO A 257 -15.78 10.44 21.42
N VAL A 258 -14.84 10.03 22.26
CA VAL A 258 -13.85 10.92 22.88
C VAL A 258 -12.57 10.91 22.05
N PRO A 259 -12.26 11.94 21.27
CA PRO A 259 -10.99 12.01 20.54
C PRO A 259 -9.81 12.00 21.52
N CYS A 260 -8.75 11.26 21.19
CA CYS A 260 -7.60 11.14 22.06
C CYS A 260 -6.29 10.82 21.33
N ILE A 261 -5.20 11.18 21.98
CA ILE A 261 -3.85 10.69 21.67
C ILE A 261 -3.48 9.68 22.74
N HIS A 262 -3.09 8.49 22.33
CA HIS A 262 -2.74 7.40 23.23
C HIS A 262 -1.29 6.98 23.04
N MET A 263 -0.60 6.74 24.11
CA MET A 263 0.74 6.15 24.17
C MET A 263 0.74 4.99 25.13
N ARG A 264 1.31 3.86 24.70
CA ARG A 264 1.54 2.69 25.57
C ARG A 264 2.98 2.22 25.45
N GLY A 265 3.61 2.06 26.60
CA GLY A 265 4.91 1.41 26.74
C GLY A 265 4.80 -0.08 27.07
N ASP A 266 5.92 -0.80 27.04
CA ASP A 266 6.03 -2.22 27.34
C ASP A 266 5.72 -2.58 28.80
N GLY A 267 5.97 -1.66 29.72
CA GLY A 267 5.66 -1.83 31.15
C GLY A 267 4.18 -1.65 31.51
N GLY A 268 3.28 -1.57 30.52
CA GLY A 268 1.87 -1.32 30.75
C GLY A 268 1.53 0.14 31.10
N ASN A 269 2.49 1.05 30.92
CA ASN A 269 2.28 2.48 31.13
C ASN A 269 1.50 3.07 29.97
N ASP A 270 0.27 3.44 30.23
CA ASP A 270 -0.58 4.16 29.29
C ASP A 270 -0.57 5.65 29.60
N ALA A 271 -0.51 6.47 28.57
CA ALA A 271 -0.78 7.90 28.65
C ALA A 271 -1.87 8.25 27.65
N LEU A 272 -2.93 8.88 28.12
CA LEU A 272 -4.11 9.19 27.33
C LEU A 272 -4.46 10.67 27.48
N TRP A 273 -4.21 11.46 26.43
CA TRP A 273 -4.68 12.84 26.31
C TRP A 273 -6.05 12.82 25.62
N GLN A 274 -7.06 13.40 26.27
CA GLN A 274 -8.44 13.30 25.83
C GLN A 274 -9.04 14.69 25.60
N PHE A 275 -9.93 14.78 24.61
CA PHE A 275 -10.75 15.95 24.34
C PHE A 275 -12.20 15.58 24.66
N ASN A 276 -12.69 15.98 25.85
CA ASN A 276 -14.04 15.62 26.29
C ASN A 276 -15.08 16.37 25.46
N PRO A 277 -15.93 15.69 24.68
CA PRO A 277 -16.91 16.36 23.82
C PRO A 277 -18.08 16.96 24.59
N ASN A 278 -18.34 16.54 25.83
CA ASN A 278 -19.48 17.01 26.63
C ASN A 278 -19.23 18.40 27.23
N ASP A 279 -18.12 18.56 27.94
CA ASP A 279 -17.76 19.81 28.63
C ASP A 279 -16.68 20.61 27.89
N LYS A 280 -16.15 20.06 26.77
CA LYS A 280 -15.09 20.66 25.91
C LYS A 280 -13.74 20.81 26.63
N SER A 281 -13.52 20.06 27.71
CA SER A 281 -12.25 20.08 28.43
C SER A 281 -11.18 19.25 27.73
N PHE A 282 -9.92 19.64 27.99
CA PHE A 282 -8.73 18.84 27.65
C PHE A 282 -8.22 18.16 28.92
N ILE A 283 -8.09 16.85 28.87
CA ILE A 283 -7.62 16.02 29.98
C ILE A 283 -6.21 15.53 29.64
N SER A 284 -5.23 15.93 30.47
CA SER A 284 -3.85 15.46 30.40
C SER A 284 -3.58 14.42 31.49
N PRO A 285 -2.93 13.28 31.19
CA PRO A 285 -2.57 12.28 32.20
C PRO A 285 -1.40 12.73 33.07
N GLY A 286 -0.74 13.82 32.76
CA GLY A 286 0.39 14.38 33.50
C GLY A 286 0.37 15.91 33.53
N ALA A 287 1.46 16.50 34.02
CA ALA A 287 1.61 17.95 34.04
C ALA A 287 1.53 18.55 32.62
N LEU A 288 0.91 19.70 32.50
CA LEU A 288 0.92 20.51 31.28
C LEU A 288 2.05 21.53 31.38
N ILE A 289 2.95 21.55 30.42
CA ILE A 289 4.04 22.52 30.34
C ILE A 289 3.77 23.46 29.16
N ALA A 290 3.70 24.74 29.44
CA ALA A 290 3.55 25.79 28.45
C ALA A 290 4.70 26.79 28.58
N GLY A 291 5.71 26.69 27.70
CA GLY A 291 6.96 27.41 27.85
C GLY A 291 7.68 27.07 29.14
N GLY A 292 7.95 28.07 29.98
CA GLY A 292 8.57 27.88 31.31
C GLY A 292 7.56 27.65 32.44
N VAL A 293 6.26 27.62 32.15
CA VAL A 293 5.19 27.41 33.15
C VAL A 293 4.76 25.97 33.16
N ARG A 294 4.65 25.38 34.34
CA ARG A 294 4.18 24.00 34.52
C ARG A 294 2.95 23.98 35.45
N TYR A 295 1.85 23.47 34.90
CA TYR A 295 0.65 23.12 35.69
C TYR A 295 0.81 21.69 36.20
N ASN A 296 0.98 21.55 37.48
CA ASN A 296 1.23 20.25 38.13
C ASN A 296 -0.08 19.46 38.32
N THR A 297 0.05 18.14 38.48
CA THR A 297 -1.09 17.24 38.73
C THR A 297 -1.76 17.45 40.09
N ASP A 298 -1.09 18.11 41.05
CA ASP A 298 -1.63 18.51 42.37
C ASP A 298 -2.39 19.85 42.32
N GLY A 299 -2.55 20.45 41.11
CA GLY A 299 -3.20 21.75 40.92
C GLY A 299 -2.28 22.96 41.18
N ASN A 300 -1.02 22.76 41.55
CA ASN A 300 -0.06 23.84 41.74
C ASN A 300 0.56 24.27 40.42
N ILE A 301 1.04 25.51 40.36
CA ILE A 301 1.65 26.09 39.16
C ILE A 301 3.08 26.49 39.49
N PHE A 302 4.05 25.97 38.72
CA PHE A 302 5.43 26.46 38.73
C PHE A 302 5.61 27.52 37.67
N GLY A 303 6.28 28.63 38.02
CA GLY A 303 6.56 29.69 37.03
C GLY A 303 7.76 30.54 37.46
N GLY A 304 8.56 30.94 36.46
CA GLY A 304 9.76 31.76 36.67
C GLY A 304 9.47 33.14 37.28
N CYS A 305 8.27 33.68 37.08
CA CYS A 305 7.86 34.95 37.68
C CYS A 305 7.71 34.89 39.21
N TRP A 306 7.52 33.70 39.76
CA TRP A 306 7.45 33.46 41.22
C TRP A 306 8.74 32.87 41.77
N GLY A 307 9.65 32.42 40.92
CA GLY A 307 10.91 31.74 41.31
C GLY A 307 10.70 30.35 41.97
N SER A 308 9.45 29.89 42.09
CA SER A 308 9.05 28.66 42.78
C SER A 308 7.66 28.19 42.33
N ASN A 309 7.04 27.28 43.05
CA ASN A 309 5.60 27.00 42.92
C ASN A 309 4.76 28.15 43.47
N LEU A 310 3.63 28.42 42.86
CA LEU A 310 2.73 29.49 43.24
C LEU A 310 2.31 29.39 44.74
N ASN A 311 1.99 28.17 45.19
CA ASN A 311 1.64 27.97 46.60
C ASN A 311 2.76 28.37 47.57
N ASP A 312 4.04 28.05 47.23
CA ASP A 312 5.20 28.40 48.05
C ASP A 312 5.43 29.91 48.02
N TYR A 313 5.29 30.53 46.87
CA TYR A 313 5.37 31.98 46.70
C TYR A 313 4.29 32.69 47.52
N LEU A 314 3.04 32.24 47.46
CA LEU A 314 1.94 32.80 48.24
C LEU A 314 2.18 32.63 49.73
N ASN A 315 2.66 31.45 50.15
CA ASN A 315 2.97 31.17 51.55
C ASN A 315 4.12 32.01 52.10
N SER A 316 5.14 32.29 51.26
CA SER A 316 6.31 33.06 51.68
C SER A 316 6.14 34.55 51.57
N SER A 317 5.29 35.03 50.64
CA SER A 317 5.17 36.45 50.32
C SER A 317 4.00 37.14 50.94
N PHE A 318 2.98 36.41 51.38
CA PHE A 318 1.74 37.02 51.91
C PHE A 318 1.48 36.59 53.35
N ILE A 319 0.97 37.56 54.13
CA ILE A 319 0.53 37.34 55.51
C ILE A 319 -0.76 36.50 55.48
N ARG A 320 -0.76 35.33 56.09
CA ARG A 320 -1.91 34.42 56.15
C ARG A 320 -2.79 34.63 57.36
N ASN A 321 -2.21 35.14 58.44
CA ASN A 321 -2.93 35.39 59.67
C ASN A 321 -2.21 36.45 60.51
N VAL A 322 -2.96 37.06 61.41
CA VAL A 322 -2.47 38.05 62.36
C VAL A 322 -2.98 37.67 63.74
N ARG A 323 -2.14 37.76 64.78
CA ARG A 323 -2.54 37.54 66.18
C ARG A 323 -1.82 38.51 67.11
N LEU A 324 -2.34 38.59 68.31
CA LEU A 324 -1.63 39.21 69.44
C LEU A 324 -0.79 38.12 70.15
N GLY A 325 0.47 38.39 70.35
CA GLY A 325 1.39 37.51 71.05
C GLY A 325 1.23 37.52 72.55
N GLY A 326 2.27 37.06 73.25
CA GLY A 326 2.27 37.01 74.76
C GLY A 326 2.08 38.39 75.38
N ARG A 327 1.38 38.39 76.50
CA ARG A 327 1.15 39.60 77.30
C ARG A 327 2.47 40.13 77.88
N ARG A 328 2.67 41.47 77.79
CA ARG A 328 3.69 42.24 78.45
C ARG A 328 2.97 43.32 79.33
N SER A 329 3.50 43.62 80.45
CA SER A 329 3.03 44.73 81.36
C SER A 329 4.18 45.65 81.65
N ASP A 330 3.98 46.93 81.39
CA ASP A 330 4.95 47.98 81.65
C ASP A 330 4.33 49.03 82.61
N THR A 331 5.12 49.54 83.57
CA THR A 331 4.65 50.55 84.54
C THR A 331 4.42 51.92 83.90
N LEU A 332 3.30 52.56 84.12
CA LEU A 332 3.00 53.91 83.72
C LEU A 332 3.50 54.92 84.74
N TYR A 333 4.49 55.71 84.39
CA TYR A 333 5.06 56.72 85.30
C TYR A 333 4.32 58.08 85.10
N ARG A 334 4.07 58.80 86.17
CA ARG A 334 3.50 60.12 86.12
C ARG A 334 4.41 61.11 85.37
N GLY A 335 3.85 61.85 84.46
CA GLY A 335 4.53 62.97 83.80
C GLY A 335 5.40 62.60 82.60
N GLY A 336 5.27 61.40 82.06
CA GLY A 336 6.05 60.92 80.84
C GLY A 336 5.17 60.27 79.82
N LEU A 337 5.64 60.24 78.56
CA LEU A 337 5.05 59.43 77.51
C LEU A 337 5.42 57.95 77.74
N CYS A 338 4.45 57.09 77.78
CA CYS A 338 4.64 55.66 77.86
C CYS A 338 4.12 55.02 76.56
N GLU A 339 5.02 54.55 75.68
CA GLU A 339 4.68 53.85 74.46
C GLU A 339 4.87 52.33 74.68
N PRO A 340 4.00 51.53 74.04
CA PRO A 340 4.23 50.10 74.05
C PRO A 340 5.55 49.80 73.34
N GLY A 341 6.20 48.66 73.65
CA GLY A 341 7.41 48.26 72.92
C GLY A 341 7.21 48.17 71.45
N ASN A 342 8.32 48.26 70.70
CA ASN A 342 8.32 48.20 69.25
C ASN A 342 7.49 47.01 68.69
N GLY A 343 6.54 47.28 67.82
CA GLY A 343 5.64 46.26 67.25
C GLY A 343 4.55 45.76 68.21
N HIS A 344 4.41 46.37 69.37
CA HIS A 344 3.35 46.05 70.33
C HIS A 344 2.14 46.99 70.16
N VAL A 345 0.99 46.48 70.48
CA VAL A 345 -0.25 47.27 70.61
C VAL A 345 -0.74 47.23 72.07
N THR A 346 -1.23 48.37 72.54
CA THR A 346 -1.84 48.42 73.91
C THR A 346 -3.15 47.64 73.86
N THR A 347 -3.30 46.70 74.75
CA THR A 347 -4.48 45.79 74.84
C THR A 347 -5.24 45.95 76.20
N GLY A 348 -4.72 46.75 77.10
CA GLY A 348 -5.41 47.07 78.34
C GLY A 348 -4.60 48.04 79.21
N LEU A 349 -5.28 48.67 80.18
CA LEU A 349 -4.69 49.48 81.22
C LEU A 349 -5.19 48.94 82.51
N GLN A 350 -4.30 48.85 83.50
CA GLN A 350 -4.65 48.52 84.92
C GLN A 350 -4.41 49.79 85.72
N ILE A 351 -5.47 50.36 86.20
CA ILE A 351 -5.42 51.53 87.11
C ILE A 351 -5.64 51.02 88.48
N ILE A 352 -4.67 51.30 89.35
CA ILE A 352 -4.75 50.98 90.79
C ILE A 352 -5.26 52.21 91.50
N GLY A 353 -6.46 52.15 92.13
CA GLY A 353 -7.29 53.21 92.56
C GLY A 353 -6.81 54.13 93.71
N GLU A 354 -5.51 54.23 93.91
CA GLU A 354 -4.93 55.17 94.89
C GLU A 354 -4.05 56.22 94.27
N VAL A 355 -3.96 57.40 94.80
CA VAL A 355 -3.33 58.58 94.20
C VAL A 355 -1.83 58.40 93.94
N ASP A 356 -1.17 57.43 94.62
CA ASP A 356 0.28 57.19 94.55
C ASP A 356 0.68 55.76 94.07
N GLY A 357 -0.30 54.92 93.56
CA GLY A 357 0.01 53.58 93.01
C GLY A 357 0.54 53.60 91.56
N ASP A 358 1.37 52.65 91.25
CA ASP A 358 1.87 52.49 89.87
C ASP A 358 0.76 51.86 89.01
N ASP A 359 0.35 52.56 87.93
CA ASP A 359 -0.53 52.07 86.90
C ASP A 359 0.25 51.22 85.90
N TRP A 360 -0.42 50.30 85.22
CA TRP A 360 0.19 49.39 84.32
C TRP A 360 -0.46 49.47 82.92
N MET A 361 0.39 49.54 81.95
CA MET A 361 -0.02 49.33 80.52
C MET A 361 0.20 47.89 80.15
N VAL A 362 -0.84 47.25 79.68
CA VAL A 362 -0.74 45.90 79.05
C VAL A 362 -0.63 46.03 77.61
N SER A 363 0.44 45.48 77.07
CA SER A 363 0.69 45.42 75.59
C SER A 363 0.92 44.00 75.17
N ARG A 364 0.69 43.78 73.88
CA ARG A 364 1.01 42.50 73.22
C ARG A 364 1.67 42.77 71.83
N PRO A 365 2.70 41.99 71.48
CA PRO A 365 3.23 42.14 70.15
C PRO A 365 2.16 41.79 69.09
N LEU A 366 2.00 42.61 68.10
CA LEU A 366 1.24 42.26 66.89
C LEU A 366 2.12 41.29 66.08
N GLN A 367 1.59 40.09 65.82
CA GLN A 367 2.33 39.04 65.06
C GLN A 367 1.65 38.75 63.73
N LYS A 368 2.45 38.58 62.69
CA LYS A 368 2.05 38.12 61.38
C LYS A 368 2.53 36.69 61.14
N TYR A 369 1.66 35.86 60.54
CA TYR A 369 1.98 34.51 60.12
C TYR A 369 2.38 34.49 58.66
N ILE A 370 3.61 34.09 58.38
CA ILE A 370 4.16 34.01 57.02
C ILE A 370 5.18 32.86 56.97
N SER A 371 5.25 32.12 55.87
CA SER A 371 6.18 30.99 55.68
C SER A 371 6.14 29.96 56.81
N GLY A 372 4.95 29.68 57.41
CA GLY A 372 4.83 28.68 58.47
C GLY A 372 5.19 29.17 59.85
N ASN A 373 5.62 30.42 60.04
CA ASN A 373 6.10 30.97 61.30
C ASN A 373 5.38 32.26 61.67
N TRP A 374 5.36 32.57 63.02
CA TRP A 374 4.86 33.82 63.57
C TRP A 374 6.03 34.78 63.76
N TYR A 375 5.93 35.94 63.17
CA TYR A 375 6.91 37.02 63.31
C TYR A 375 6.25 38.24 63.95
N ASN A 376 6.98 38.93 64.85
CA ASN A 376 6.52 40.22 65.31
C ASN A 376 6.52 41.25 64.15
N VAL A 377 5.52 42.11 64.12
CA VAL A 377 5.50 43.29 63.25
C VAL A 377 6.46 44.32 63.89
N GLU A 378 7.43 44.75 63.11
CA GLU A 378 8.36 45.81 63.52
C GLU A 378 7.74 47.19 63.25
N GLN A 379 8.05 48.15 64.12
CA GLN A 379 7.69 49.53 63.90
C GLN A 379 8.76 50.12 62.96
N ALA A 380 8.34 50.82 61.88
CA ALA A 380 9.24 51.44 60.92
C ALA A 380 9.92 52.69 61.49
#